data_fb6e1b6b11e47068a531d7c2907b7ce2
#
_entry.id   fb6e1b6b11e47068a531d7c2907b7ce2
#
_cell.length_a   1.000
_cell.length_b   1.000
_cell.length_c   1.000
_cell.angle_alpha   90.00
_cell.angle_beta   90.00
_cell.angle_gamma   90.00
#
_symmetry.space_group_name_H-M   'P 1'
#
loop_
_entity.id
_entity.type
_entity.pdbx_description
1 polymer ?
#
loop_
_entity_poly.entity_id
_entity_poly.type
_entity_poly.pdbx_seq_one_letter_code
_entity_poly.pdbx_strand_id
1 'polypeptide(L)'
;MRCLLYLLFLILLFAHCTTRKTSLVWEQNFPVIGSQSSPRTIDINHDGTDDIIMGACKNEYISNDQAVLALDGKSGNLLWTTDAPDQVYGSATLVDITGDNNKDVIISGRWGYLRALDGQNGKTIWNYTYTDSIDPILKHTKFNFYNSVLIPDQNRDGIEDILIQNGGNHRAAPDDSIHRYPGVLMVMDSKSGKILAADSMPDGKESYMSPLYFKSKNGIDYIVFGSGGETYNGHLFVATLTDLINKNLKNAKIVATDASGHGYIAPPVAADFNNDGHTDIACISHSSKITVIDGNSLSTLWEKQIPNTESSNSFSVGKYNDDNIPDLFTFVSKGVWPQSTGSVQIALNGKDGSLIYTDSLGCAGFSSPVSYDLNNDGIEEVIISINEYDCNRGYTSESLLQITNKLIAINLKTHQVQQIDQTNGFKNIYSTPLICDLDHDGYLDIIYNQYYSHNYDLLSFLGMRIKRIQSSVKIKENIRWGGYMGTLNNGIYK
;
A
#
# COMPACT_ATOMS: atom_id res chain seq x y z
N MET A 1 -63.70 -43.61 -35.37
CA MET A 1 -62.26 -43.42 -35.36
C MET A 1 -62.00 -41.95 -35.00
N ARG A 2 -61.58 -41.69 -33.73
CA ARG A 2 -61.28 -40.35 -33.27
C ARG A 2 -59.74 -40.26 -33.07
N CYS A 3 -59.07 -39.42 -33.93
CA CYS A 3 -57.67 -39.07 -33.72
C CYS A 3 -57.57 -37.99 -32.65
N LEU A 4 -56.85 -38.30 -31.55
CA LEU A 4 -56.43 -37.34 -30.51
C LEU A 4 -55.08 -36.75 -30.97
N LEU A 5 -55.06 -35.43 -31.23
CA LEU A 5 -53.82 -34.66 -31.41
C LEU A 5 -53.34 -34.25 -30.04
N TYR A 6 -52.15 -34.72 -29.61
CA TYR A 6 -51.42 -34.20 -28.49
C TYR A 6 -50.53 -33.05 -28.96
N LEU A 7 -50.85 -31.83 -28.49
CA LEU A 7 -50.02 -30.64 -28.67
C LEU A 7 -48.98 -30.63 -27.54
N LEU A 8 -47.73 -30.93 -27.88
CA LEU A 8 -46.58 -30.77 -26.93
C LEU A 8 -46.18 -29.29 -26.88
N PHE A 9 -46.48 -28.61 -25.80
CA PHE A 9 -45.97 -27.25 -25.54
C PHE A 9 -44.54 -27.39 -25.01
N LEU A 10 -43.55 -27.13 -25.85
CA LEU A 10 -42.15 -27.01 -25.49
C LEU A 10 -41.94 -25.61 -24.91
N ILE A 11 -41.92 -25.48 -23.58
CA ILE A 11 -41.51 -24.23 -22.88
C ILE A 11 -39.99 -24.15 -22.97
N LEU A 12 -39.50 -23.38 -23.97
CA LEU A 12 -38.10 -22.92 -24.01
C LEU A 12 -37.88 -21.90 -22.90
N LEU A 13 -37.34 -22.35 -21.76
CA LEU A 13 -36.75 -21.48 -20.77
C LEU A 13 -35.49 -20.83 -21.36
N PHE A 14 -35.63 -19.64 -21.92
CA PHE A 14 -34.50 -18.78 -22.20
C PHE A 14 -33.92 -18.34 -20.86
N ALA A 15 -32.91 -19.06 -20.37
CA ALA A 15 -32.04 -18.54 -19.36
C ALA A 15 -31.34 -17.30 -19.97
N HIS A 16 -31.86 -16.12 -19.69
CA HIS A 16 -31.15 -14.88 -19.94
C HIS A 16 -29.90 -14.91 -19.04
N CYS A 17 -28.80 -15.39 -19.58
CA CYS A 17 -27.51 -15.15 -19.02
C CYS A 17 -27.23 -13.64 -19.22
N THR A 18 -27.69 -12.82 -18.30
CA THR A 18 -27.31 -11.41 -18.25
C THR A 18 -25.85 -11.38 -17.86
N THR A 19 -24.97 -11.20 -18.84
CA THR A 19 -23.56 -10.87 -18.56
C THR A 19 -23.54 -9.59 -17.74
N ARG A 20 -23.14 -9.70 -16.47
CA ARG A 20 -22.99 -8.56 -15.58
C ARG A 20 -21.92 -7.64 -16.20
N LYS A 21 -22.22 -6.36 -16.33
CA LYS A 21 -21.27 -5.37 -16.86
C LYS A 21 -20.54 -4.71 -15.69
N THR A 22 -19.28 -4.39 -15.88
CA THR A 22 -18.56 -3.48 -14.98
C THR A 22 -19.33 -2.18 -14.84
N SER A 23 -19.63 -1.75 -13.63
CA SER A 23 -20.48 -0.58 -13.36
C SER A 23 -19.99 0.19 -12.16
N LEU A 24 -20.07 1.52 -12.23
CA LEU A 24 -19.94 2.38 -11.08
C LEU A 24 -21.12 2.11 -10.14
N VAL A 25 -20.82 1.70 -8.91
CA VAL A 25 -21.82 1.49 -7.85
C VAL A 25 -22.15 2.81 -7.19
N TRP A 26 -21.12 3.50 -6.71
CA TRP A 26 -21.24 4.85 -6.16
C TRP A 26 -19.94 5.65 -6.33
N GLU A 27 -20.09 6.96 -6.23
CA GLU A 27 -19.01 7.93 -6.25
C GLU A 27 -19.28 8.96 -5.14
N GLN A 28 -18.30 9.14 -4.24
CA GLN A 28 -18.39 10.13 -3.17
C GLN A 28 -17.35 11.22 -3.37
N ASN A 29 -17.80 12.49 -3.30
CA ASN A 29 -16.95 13.65 -3.47
C ASN A 29 -16.76 14.37 -2.14
N PHE A 30 -15.52 14.73 -1.82
CA PHE A 30 -15.16 15.50 -0.64
C PHE A 30 -14.48 16.80 -1.06
N PRO A 31 -15.05 17.96 -0.77
CA PRO A 31 -14.41 19.23 -1.07
C PRO A 31 -13.24 19.50 -0.12
N VAL A 32 -12.21 20.19 -0.61
CA VAL A 32 -11.10 20.74 0.18
C VAL A 32 -10.13 19.72 0.79
N ILE A 33 -10.42 18.42 0.73
CA ILE A 33 -9.54 17.38 1.24
C ILE A 33 -9.10 16.45 0.11
N GLY A 34 -8.00 15.74 0.34
CA GLY A 34 -7.51 14.68 -0.52
C GLY A 34 -6.85 13.57 0.29
N SER A 35 -6.40 12.52 -0.36
CA SER A 35 -5.79 11.39 0.31
C SER A 35 -4.64 10.79 -0.48
N GLN A 36 -3.61 10.38 0.25
CA GLN A 36 -2.54 9.49 -0.20
C GLN A 36 -2.61 8.12 0.50
N SER A 37 -3.52 7.99 1.48
CA SER A 37 -3.79 6.73 2.16
C SER A 37 -4.46 5.74 1.20
N SER A 38 -4.11 4.47 1.33
CA SER A 38 -4.78 3.39 0.60
C SER A 38 -5.95 2.85 1.41
N PRO A 39 -7.11 2.58 0.78
CA PRO A 39 -8.29 2.11 1.49
C PRO A 39 -8.07 0.75 2.16
N ARG A 40 -8.76 0.54 3.28
CA ARG A 40 -8.93 -0.72 3.99
C ARG A 40 -10.39 -0.98 4.23
N THR A 41 -10.78 -2.24 4.43
CA THR A 41 -12.18 -2.60 4.59
C THR A 41 -12.47 -3.41 5.84
N ILE A 42 -13.65 -3.16 6.39
CA ILE A 42 -14.20 -3.79 7.58
C ILE A 42 -15.70 -3.47 7.65
N ASP A 43 -16.54 -4.44 7.92
CA ASP A 43 -17.99 -4.22 8.13
C ASP A 43 -18.23 -3.58 9.52
N ILE A 44 -18.34 -2.24 9.53
CA ILE A 44 -18.50 -1.41 10.75
C ILE A 44 -19.93 -1.44 11.26
N ASN A 45 -20.90 -1.38 10.34
CA ASN A 45 -22.31 -1.20 10.63
C ASN A 45 -23.08 -2.54 10.66
N HIS A 46 -22.39 -3.67 10.37
CA HIS A 46 -22.92 -5.03 10.36
C HIS A 46 -24.06 -5.24 9.36
N ASP A 47 -23.99 -4.60 8.20
CA ASP A 47 -24.99 -4.76 7.13
C ASP A 47 -24.61 -5.82 6.09
N GLY A 48 -23.47 -6.49 6.28
CA GLY A 48 -22.92 -7.54 5.42
C GLY A 48 -22.15 -7.01 4.22
N THR A 49 -21.86 -5.71 4.16
CA THR A 49 -20.99 -5.08 3.18
C THR A 49 -19.82 -4.45 3.93
N ASP A 50 -18.59 -4.74 3.53
CA ASP A 50 -17.43 -4.12 4.17
C ASP A 50 -17.40 -2.61 3.90
N ASP A 51 -17.17 -1.81 4.95
CA ASP A 51 -17.03 -0.36 4.90
C ASP A 51 -15.57 0.05 4.66
N ILE A 52 -15.34 1.29 4.25
CA ILE A 52 -14.03 1.75 3.79
C ILE A 52 -13.43 2.69 4.81
N ILE A 53 -12.20 2.39 5.26
CA ILE A 53 -11.38 3.24 6.13
C ILE A 53 -10.21 3.80 5.36
N MET A 54 -9.98 5.12 5.47
CA MET A 54 -8.80 5.77 4.89
C MET A 54 -8.43 7.08 5.58
N GLY A 55 -7.14 7.43 5.51
CA GLY A 55 -6.65 8.74 5.93
C GLY A 55 -6.90 9.82 4.88
N ALA A 56 -6.93 11.07 5.30
CA ALA A 56 -7.09 12.25 4.44
C ALA A 56 -6.40 13.49 5.02
N CYS A 57 -6.36 14.58 4.26
CA CYS A 57 -5.89 15.88 4.72
C CYS A 57 -6.34 17.01 3.80
N LYS A 58 -6.20 18.26 4.25
CA LYS A 58 -6.34 19.45 3.41
C LYS A 58 -5.06 19.79 2.68
N ASN A 59 -3.97 19.78 3.42
CA ASN A 59 -2.63 20.07 2.97
C ASN A 59 -1.64 19.55 3.99
N GLU A 60 -0.38 19.38 3.63
CA GLU A 60 0.70 19.11 4.57
C GLU A 60 0.85 20.27 5.56
N TYR A 61 1.09 19.96 6.84
CA TYR A 61 1.26 20.91 7.95
C TYR A 61 0.00 21.70 8.33
N ILE A 62 -1.18 21.26 7.93
CA ILE A 62 -2.45 21.92 8.27
C ILE A 62 -3.38 20.91 8.94
N SER A 63 -3.93 21.31 10.08
CA SER A 63 -4.94 20.51 10.79
C SER A 63 -6.20 20.31 9.94
N ASN A 64 -6.82 19.17 10.10
CA ASN A 64 -8.02 18.80 9.37
C ASN A 64 -9.01 18.07 10.28
N ASP A 65 -10.29 18.48 10.21
CA ASP A 65 -11.38 17.86 10.97
C ASP A 65 -11.87 16.55 10.31
N GLN A 66 -11.49 16.31 9.06
CA GLN A 66 -11.82 15.12 8.28
C GLN A 66 -10.53 14.39 7.87
N ALA A 67 -9.73 13.96 8.84
CA ALA A 67 -8.43 13.38 8.60
C ALA A 67 -8.43 11.85 8.57
N VAL A 68 -9.42 11.20 9.17
CA VAL A 68 -9.71 9.78 8.97
C VAL A 68 -11.18 9.66 8.62
N LEU A 69 -11.48 8.90 7.58
CA LEU A 69 -12.82 8.71 7.07
C LEU A 69 -13.21 7.24 7.17
N ALA A 70 -14.44 6.97 7.63
CA ALA A 70 -15.13 5.71 7.45
C ALA A 70 -16.34 5.93 6.56
N LEU A 71 -16.43 5.17 5.47
CA LEU A 71 -17.50 5.27 4.48
C LEU A 71 -18.26 3.95 4.42
N ASP A 72 -19.57 4.03 4.42
CA ASP A 72 -20.46 2.90 4.18
C ASP A 72 -20.16 2.27 2.81
N GLY A 73 -19.80 1.01 2.80
CA GLY A 73 -19.37 0.32 1.57
C GLY A 73 -20.49 0.14 0.55
N LYS A 74 -21.75 0.10 1.01
CA LYS A 74 -22.91 -0.08 0.17
C LYS A 74 -23.33 1.20 -0.56
N SER A 75 -23.26 2.35 0.13
CA SER A 75 -23.78 3.64 -0.37
C SER A 75 -22.70 4.70 -0.61
N GLY A 76 -21.49 4.54 -0.04
CA GLY A 76 -20.44 5.55 -0.04
C GLY A 76 -20.66 6.69 0.96
N ASN A 77 -21.73 6.66 1.77
CA ASN A 77 -22.00 7.70 2.74
C ASN A 77 -20.98 7.70 3.88
N LEU A 78 -20.69 8.88 4.41
CA LEU A 78 -19.80 9.01 5.56
C LEU A 78 -20.49 8.42 6.81
N LEU A 79 -19.85 7.44 7.45
CA LEU A 79 -20.27 6.86 8.72
C LEU A 79 -19.75 7.70 9.89
N TRP A 80 -18.43 7.92 9.90
CA TRP A 80 -17.78 8.79 10.88
C TRP A 80 -16.48 9.38 10.31
N THR A 81 -15.98 10.41 10.98
CA THR A 81 -14.70 11.04 10.69
C THR A 81 -14.03 11.51 11.96
N THR A 82 -12.69 11.64 11.93
CA THR A 82 -11.92 12.21 13.04
C THR A 82 -10.96 13.29 12.55
N ASP A 83 -10.51 14.12 13.48
CA ASP A 83 -9.52 15.16 13.26
C ASP A 83 -8.08 14.64 13.28
N ALA A 84 -7.18 15.41 12.71
CA ALA A 84 -5.73 15.28 12.91
C ALA A 84 -5.04 16.64 12.82
N PRO A 85 -3.87 16.81 13.50
CA PRO A 85 -3.11 18.04 13.46
C PRO A 85 -2.37 18.24 12.13
N ASP A 86 -2.23 17.19 11.32
CA ASP A 86 -1.51 17.19 10.05
C ASP A 86 -2.04 16.04 9.15
N GLN A 87 -1.38 15.79 8.05
CA GLN A 87 -1.73 14.76 7.07
C GLN A 87 -1.72 13.35 7.66
N VAL A 88 -2.81 12.61 7.44
CA VAL A 88 -2.92 11.17 7.68
C VAL A 88 -2.79 10.45 6.34
N TYR A 89 -1.58 10.00 6.03
CA TYR A 89 -1.27 9.28 4.78
C TYR A 89 -1.14 7.77 4.99
N GLY A 90 -0.99 7.32 6.23
CA GLY A 90 -0.94 5.90 6.56
C GLY A 90 -2.23 5.19 6.19
N SER A 91 -2.11 3.93 5.78
CA SER A 91 -3.25 3.03 5.64
C SER A 91 -3.51 2.33 6.96
N ALA A 92 -4.77 2.08 7.29
CA ALA A 92 -5.16 1.54 8.58
C ALA A 92 -4.61 0.11 8.80
N THR A 93 -4.19 -0.17 10.02
CA THR A 93 -4.01 -1.54 10.55
C THR A 93 -5.25 -1.86 11.38
N LEU A 94 -5.86 -3.02 11.15
CA LEU A 94 -7.16 -3.40 11.70
C LEU A 94 -7.00 -4.56 12.68
N VAL A 95 -7.32 -4.32 13.94
CA VAL A 95 -7.22 -5.32 15.04
C VAL A 95 -8.30 -5.02 16.08
N ASP A 96 -8.92 -6.05 16.66
CA ASP A 96 -9.88 -5.88 17.76
C ASP A 96 -9.12 -5.60 19.07
N ILE A 97 -9.05 -4.32 19.43
CA ILE A 97 -8.35 -3.83 20.64
C ILE A 97 -9.28 -3.85 21.85
N THR A 98 -10.57 -3.60 21.62
CA THR A 98 -11.59 -3.44 22.67
C THR A 98 -12.14 -4.78 23.14
N GLY A 99 -11.99 -5.84 22.35
CA GLY A 99 -12.49 -7.19 22.65
C GLY A 99 -13.99 -7.34 22.43
N ASP A 100 -14.56 -6.49 21.58
CA ASP A 100 -16.00 -6.50 21.26
C ASP A 100 -16.34 -7.28 19.97
N ASN A 101 -15.35 -7.96 19.38
CA ASN A 101 -15.36 -8.70 18.12
C ASN A 101 -15.48 -7.82 16.87
N ASN A 102 -15.35 -6.49 17.01
CA ASN A 102 -15.20 -5.58 15.89
C ASN A 102 -13.74 -5.16 15.81
N LYS A 103 -13.22 -5.03 14.60
CA LYS A 103 -11.87 -4.51 14.44
C LYS A 103 -11.85 -3.02 14.65
N ASP A 104 -10.85 -2.57 15.40
CA ASP A 104 -10.51 -1.18 15.60
C ASP A 104 -9.44 -0.73 14.60
N VAL A 105 -9.21 0.57 14.53
CA VAL A 105 -8.39 1.21 13.50
C VAL A 105 -7.13 1.81 14.14
N ILE A 106 -5.95 1.27 13.82
CA ILE A 106 -4.68 1.95 14.13
C ILE A 106 -4.21 2.64 12.85
N ILE A 107 -4.02 3.97 12.91
CA ILE A 107 -3.66 4.75 11.74
C ILE A 107 -2.62 5.81 12.06
N SER A 108 -1.75 6.09 11.10
CA SER A 108 -0.56 6.91 11.27
C SER A 108 -0.48 8.04 10.25
N GLY A 109 0.36 9.03 10.55
CA GLY A 109 0.55 10.18 9.70
C GLY A 109 1.74 11.04 10.11
N ARG A 110 1.69 12.30 9.69
CA ARG A 110 2.74 13.30 9.95
C ARG A 110 2.65 13.82 11.39
N TRP A 111 3.71 14.46 11.80
CA TRP A 111 3.82 15.18 13.08
C TRP A 111 3.46 14.36 14.31
N GLY A 112 3.98 13.13 14.36
CA GLY A 112 3.75 12.22 15.48
C GLY A 112 2.32 11.68 15.57
N TYR A 113 1.51 11.84 14.51
CA TYR A 113 0.17 11.28 14.50
C TYR A 113 0.23 9.76 14.40
N LEU A 114 -0.18 9.12 15.47
CA LEU A 114 -0.45 7.68 15.54
C LEU A 114 -1.57 7.51 16.55
N ARG A 115 -2.68 6.93 16.14
CA ARG A 115 -3.90 6.85 16.94
C ARG A 115 -4.59 5.50 16.74
N ALA A 116 -5.15 4.95 17.83
CA ALA A 116 -6.15 3.90 17.73
C ALA A 116 -7.54 4.50 17.92
N LEU A 117 -8.45 4.07 17.06
CA LEU A 117 -9.84 4.52 17.01
C LEU A 117 -10.75 3.29 17.10
N ASP A 118 -11.83 3.39 17.87
CA ASP A 118 -12.92 2.45 17.86
C ASP A 118 -13.51 2.36 16.44
N GLY A 119 -13.47 1.19 15.84
CA GLY A 119 -13.87 0.98 14.45
C GLY A 119 -15.33 1.34 14.19
N GLN A 120 -16.24 1.16 15.16
CA GLN A 120 -17.65 1.40 14.99
C GLN A 120 -18.00 2.90 14.92
N ASN A 121 -17.29 3.75 15.66
CA ASN A 121 -17.72 5.15 15.85
C ASN A 121 -16.61 6.19 15.72
N GLY A 122 -15.37 5.78 15.46
CA GLY A 122 -14.21 6.65 15.29
C GLY A 122 -13.73 7.32 16.58
N LYS A 123 -14.22 6.93 17.75
CA LYS A 123 -13.73 7.48 19.01
C LYS A 123 -12.31 7.01 19.28
N THR A 124 -11.50 7.94 19.78
CA THR A 124 -10.12 7.64 20.13
C THR A 124 -10.05 6.67 21.32
N ILE A 125 -9.38 5.52 21.11
CA ILE A 125 -9.03 4.57 22.17
C ILE A 125 -7.75 5.06 22.85
N TRP A 126 -6.70 5.33 22.05
CA TRP A 126 -5.46 5.95 22.51
C TRP A 126 -4.80 6.79 21.43
N ASN A 127 -3.97 7.74 21.86
CA ASN A 127 -3.10 8.54 21.00
C ASN A 127 -1.64 8.32 21.42
N TYR A 128 -0.74 8.20 20.46
CA TYR A 128 0.66 8.42 20.73
C TYR A 128 0.88 9.88 21.14
N THR A 129 1.50 10.07 22.27
CA THR A 129 1.87 11.40 22.74
C THR A 129 3.39 11.47 22.85
N TYR A 130 3.98 12.29 22.00
CA TYR A 130 5.37 12.64 22.15
C TYR A 130 5.53 13.43 23.46
N THR A 131 6.41 12.95 24.32
CA THR A 131 6.84 13.68 25.49
C THR A 131 8.32 14.03 25.31
N ASP A 132 8.73 15.23 25.73
CA ASP A 132 10.15 15.59 25.75
C ASP A 132 10.88 14.61 26.68
N SER A 133 11.28 13.50 26.09
CA SER A 133 11.93 12.40 26.79
C SER A 133 13.42 12.68 26.93
N ILE A 134 13.96 12.35 28.06
CA ILE A 134 15.42 12.27 28.26
C ILE A 134 16.00 11.01 27.59
N ASP A 135 15.15 10.07 27.16
CA ASP A 135 15.57 8.89 26.41
C ASP A 135 16.16 9.34 25.06
N PRO A 136 17.43 9.02 24.78
CA PRO A 136 18.11 9.48 23.57
C PRO A 136 17.50 8.91 22.27
N ILE A 137 16.75 7.80 22.33
CA ILE A 137 16.08 7.20 21.20
C ILE A 137 14.76 7.91 20.94
N LEU A 138 13.92 8.12 21.97
CA LEU A 138 12.57 8.63 21.84
C LEU A 138 12.45 10.15 21.71
N LYS A 139 13.49 10.90 22.11
CA LYS A 139 13.46 12.39 22.13
C LYS A 139 13.17 13.07 20.79
N HIS A 140 13.21 12.33 19.69
CA HIS A 140 13.00 12.87 18.34
C HIS A 140 11.82 12.23 17.61
N THR A 141 10.98 11.42 18.26
CA THR A 141 9.89 10.68 17.65
C THR A 141 8.59 11.48 17.46
N LYS A 142 8.67 12.80 17.43
CA LYS A 142 7.54 13.71 17.14
C LYS A 142 7.22 13.86 15.65
N PHE A 143 7.92 13.12 14.78
CA PHE A 143 7.80 13.25 13.33
C PHE A 143 6.90 12.18 12.74
N ASN A 144 7.10 11.83 11.47
CA ASN A 144 6.21 10.97 10.70
C ASN A 144 6.24 9.53 11.18
N PHE A 145 5.06 8.92 11.30
CA PHE A 145 4.90 7.48 11.40
C PHE A 145 4.45 6.89 10.07
N TYR A 146 4.99 5.73 9.71
CA TYR A 146 4.60 4.96 8.52
C TYR A 146 3.65 3.85 8.92
N ASN A 147 3.17 3.03 7.96
CA ASN A 147 2.20 2.00 8.29
C ASN A 147 2.77 1.00 9.29
N SER A 148 1.94 0.63 10.26
CA SER A 148 2.24 -0.45 11.17
C SER A 148 1.89 -1.81 10.54
N VAL A 149 2.56 -2.86 11.00
CA VAL A 149 2.22 -4.25 10.74
C VAL A 149 1.98 -4.99 12.05
N LEU A 150 1.05 -5.93 12.06
CA LEU A 150 0.79 -6.76 13.22
C LEU A 150 1.93 -7.75 13.43
N ILE A 151 2.30 -7.94 14.69
CA ILE A 151 3.30 -8.91 15.16
C ILE A 151 2.68 -9.72 16.31
N PRO A 152 3.22 -10.89 16.64
CA PRO A 152 2.75 -11.65 17.79
C PRO A 152 2.75 -10.83 19.09
N ASP A 153 1.80 -11.11 19.97
CA ASP A 153 1.65 -10.53 21.30
C ASP A 153 2.96 -10.65 22.12
N GLN A 154 3.57 -9.51 22.45
CA GLN A 154 4.85 -9.42 23.17
C GLN A 154 4.67 -9.20 24.66
N ASN A 155 3.51 -8.68 25.08
CA ASN A 155 3.22 -8.35 26.47
C ASN A 155 2.31 -9.39 27.16
N ARG A 156 1.78 -10.36 26.39
CA ARG A 156 0.89 -11.45 26.83
C ARG A 156 -0.47 -10.99 27.34
N ASP A 157 -1.04 -10.00 26.68
CA ASP A 157 -2.38 -9.50 26.98
C ASP A 157 -3.47 -10.12 26.10
N GLY A 158 -3.07 -10.98 25.16
CA GLY A 158 -3.94 -11.74 24.27
C GLY A 158 -4.26 -11.06 22.95
N ILE A 159 -3.70 -9.88 22.68
CA ILE A 159 -3.89 -9.11 21.45
C ILE A 159 -2.54 -8.99 20.71
N GLU A 160 -2.56 -9.07 19.39
CA GLU A 160 -1.36 -8.84 18.58
C GLU A 160 -0.86 -7.41 18.76
N ASP A 161 0.47 -7.25 18.87
CA ASP A 161 1.12 -5.96 18.94
C ASP A 161 1.42 -5.38 17.56
N ILE A 162 1.93 -4.16 17.50
CA ILE A 162 2.35 -3.52 16.25
C ILE A 162 3.85 -3.26 16.20
N LEU A 163 4.41 -3.49 15.02
CA LEU A 163 5.72 -2.99 14.61
C LEU A 163 5.51 -1.76 13.75
N ILE A 164 6.13 -0.64 14.10
CA ILE A 164 5.96 0.64 13.41
C ILE A 164 7.28 1.42 13.37
N GLN A 165 7.43 2.27 12.34
CA GLN A 165 8.62 3.07 12.11
C GLN A 165 8.30 4.56 12.18
N ASN A 166 9.10 5.31 12.95
CA ASN A 166 9.12 6.77 12.95
C ASN A 166 10.30 7.26 12.11
N GLY A 167 10.07 8.26 11.27
CA GLY A 167 10.95 8.54 10.15
C GLY A 167 12.12 9.48 10.41
N GLY A 168 12.16 10.18 11.53
CA GLY A 168 13.10 11.29 11.75
C GLY A 168 12.54 12.62 11.23
N ASN A 169 13.36 13.67 11.19
CA ASN A 169 12.90 15.03 10.89
C ASN A 169 12.92 15.35 9.39
N HIS A 170 11.83 15.07 8.72
CA HIS A 170 11.62 15.37 7.28
C HIS A 170 11.60 16.88 6.96
N ARG A 171 11.50 17.77 7.95
CA ARG A 171 11.52 19.24 7.76
C ARG A 171 12.92 19.84 7.72
N ALA A 172 13.93 19.10 8.15
CA ALA A 172 15.31 19.55 8.03
C ALA A 172 15.71 19.63 6.55
N ALA A 173 16.58 20.60 6.22
CA ALA A 173 17.07 20.75 4.85
C ALA A 173 17.72 19.42 4.36
N PRO A 174 17.65 19.12 3.06
CA PRO A 174 18.21 17.89 2.50
C PRO A 174 19.68 17.63 2.83
N ASP A 175 20.47 18.66 3.03
CA ASP A 175 21.90 18.63 3.37
C ASP A 175 22.18 18.73 4.87
N ASP A 176 21.14 18.88 5.71
CA ASP A 176 21.28 19.02 7.16
C ASP A 176 21.33 17.64 7.85
N SER A 177 22.48 17.00 7.80
CA SER A 177 22.69 15.69 8.45
C SER A 177 22.57 15.71 9.99
N ILE A 178 22.61 16.90 10.63
CA ILE A 178 22.56 17.04 12.09
C ILE A 178 21.12 17.02 12.60
N HIS A 179 20.20 17.70 11.91
CA HIS A 179 18.82 17.86 12.37
C HIS A 179 17.83 16.91 11.71
N ARG A 180 18.25 16.08 10.76
CA ARG A 180 17.39 15.06 10.16
C ARG A 180 17.02 13.93 11.10
N TYR A 181 17.78 13.68 12.11
CA TYR A 181 17.62 12.65 13.13
C TYR A 181 17.43 11.21 12.60
N PRO A 182 17.93 10.21 13.31
CA PRO A 182 17.68 8.81 12.96
C PRO A 182 16.21 8.47 13.00
N GLY A 183 15.77 7.62 12.10
CA GLY A 183 14.50 6.91 12.24
C GLY A 183 14.53 5.97 13.44
N VAL A 184 13.36 5.67 13.99
CA VAL A 184 13.18 4.79 15.16
C VAL A 184 12.20 3.69 14.81
N LEU A 185 12.59 2.43 15.00
CA LEU A 185 11.71 1.28 14.91
C LEU A 185 11.17 0.94 16.29
N MET A 186 9.86 0.70 16.39
CA MET A 186 9.16 0.50 17.67
C MET A 186 8.29 -0.75 17.63
N VAL A 187 8.27 -1.48 18.74
CA VAL A 187 7.20 -2.40 19.11
C VAL A 187 6.29 -1.70 20.08
N MET A 188 5.01 -1.64 19.78
CA MET A 188 4.02 -0.99 20.63
C MET A 188 2.86 -1.95 20.91
N ASP A 189 2.40 -1.91 22.15
CA ASP A 189 1.16 -2.55 22.58
C ASP A 189 -0.03 -1.94 21.80
N SER A 190 -0.67 -2.73 20.96
CA SER A 190 -1.81 -2.26 20.16
C SER A 190 -3.00 -1.86 21.02
N LYS A 191 -3.15 -2.48 22.20
CA LYS A 191 -4.25 -2.22 23.13
C LYS A 191 -4.15 -0.87 23.83
N SER A 192 -2.95 -0.45 24.23
CA SER A 192 -2.77 0.77 25.03
C SER A 192 -1.94 1.85 24.36
N GLY A 193 -1.30 1.58 23.24
CA GLY A 193 -0.34 2.49 22.60
C GLY A 193 1.00 2.64 23.34
N LYS A 194 1.28 1.81 24.35
CA LYS A 194 2.54 1.86 25.06
C LYS A 194 3.68 1.30 24.22
N ILE A 195 4.83 1.97 24.25
CA ILE A 195 6.05 1.47 23.65
C ILE A 195 6.60 0.32 24.51
N LEU A 196 6.67 -0.87 23.92
CA LEU A 196 7.27 -2.06 24.55
C LEU A 196 8.77 -2.13 24.31
N ALA A 197 9.20 -1.76 23.10
CA ALA A 197 10.60 -1.65 22.73
C ALA A 197 10.80 -0.60 21.64
N ALA A 198 11.95 0.03 21.60
CA ALA A 198 12.33 0.97 20.54
C ALA A 198 13.86 0.98 20.39
N ASP A 199 14.32 1.12 19.14
CA ASP A 199 15.73 1.35 18.84
C ASP A 199 15.89 2.20 17.58
N SER A 200 17.03 2.90 17.47
CA SER A 200 17.34 3.75 16.32
C SER A 200 17.81 2.94 15.13
N MET A 201 17.65 3.51 13.92
CA MET A 201 18.22 2.94 12.71
C MET A 201 19.71 2.67 12.89
N PRO A 202 20.21 1.47 12.48
CA PRO A 202 21.60 1.04 12.75
C PRO A 202 22.67 1.96 12.17
N ASP A 203 22.37 2.63 11.06
CA ASP A 203 23.25 3.57 10.38
C ASP A 203 23.06 5.03 10.80
N GLY A 204 22.18 5.29 11.78
CA GLY A 204 21.90 6.64 12.29
C GLY A 204 21.12 7.54 11.32
N LYS A 205 20.51 7.00 10.26
CA LYS A 205 19.80 7.77 9.24
C LYS A 205 18.29 7.79 9.45
N GLU A 206 17.65 8.74 8.79
CA GLU A 206 16.20 8.82 8.71
C GLU A 206 15.60 7.62 7.98
N SER A 207 14.30 7.47 8.03
CA SER A 207 13.57 6.41 7.35
C SER A 207 12.20 6.87 6.84
N TYR A 208 11.75 6.25 5.76
CA TYR A 208 10.46 6.53 5.09
C TYR A 208 9.66 5.26 4.80
N MET A 209 10.10 4.11 5.30
CA MET A 209 9.58 2.80 4.95
C MET A 209 8.55 2.29 5.95
N SER A 210 7.49 1.64 5.47
CA SER A 210 6.68 0.74 6.29
C SER A 210 7.44 -0.58 6.48
N PRO A 211 7.62 -1.07 7.72
CA PRO A 211 8.39 -2.28 7.98
C PRO A 211 7.65 -3.54 7.51
N LEU A 212 8.38 -4.63 7.32
CA LEU A 212 7.86 -5.96 7.07
C LEU A 212 8.18 -6.86 8.27
N TYR A 213 7.23 -7.73 8.63
CA TYR A 213 7.43 -8.81 9.60
C TYR A 213 7.03 -10.14 8.98
N PHE A 214 7.85 -11.16 9.16
CA PHE A 214 7.48 -12.53 8.82
C PHE A 214 8.16 -13.54 9.74
N LYS A 215 7.48 -14.67 9.94
CA LYS A 215 8.05 -15.80 10.63
C LYS A 215 8.67 -16.77 9.64
N SER A 216 9.96 -17.09 9.81
CA SER A 216 10.66 -18.05 8.97
C SER A 216 10.17 -19.49 9.25
N LYS A 217 10.45 -20.40 8.33
CA LYS A 217 10.19 -21.84 8.47
C LYS A 217 10.83 -22.43 9.73
N ASN A 218 11.98 -21.88 10.14
CA ASN A 218 12.72 -22.31 11.33
C ASN A 218 12.20 -21.64 12.63
N GLY A 219 11.09 -20.90 12.56
CA GLY A 219 10.45 -20.28 13.72
C GLY A 219 11.08 -18.94 14.16
N ILE A 220 12.01 -18.37 13.39
CA ILE A 220 12.62 -17.08 13.69
C ILE A 220 11.67 -15.97 13.21
N ASP A 221 11.40 -15.00 14.07
CA ASP A 221 10.60 -13.84 13.78
C ASP A 221 11.53 -12.74 13.20
N TYR A 222 11.50 -12.57 11.86
CA TYR A 222 12.28 -11.56 11.16
C TYR A 222 11.51 -10.26 10.99
N ILE A 223 12.25 -9.15 11.10
CA ILE A 223 11.80 -7.79 10.78
C ILE A 223 12.70 -7.20 9.69
N VAL A 224 12.08 -6.58 8.70
CA VAL A 224 12.78 -5.94 7.57
C VAL A 224 12.41 -4.46 7.55
N PHE A 225 13.41 -3.61 7.46
CA PHE A 225 13.23 -2.16 7.53
C PHE A 225 14.33 -1.44 6.76
N GLY A 226 14.03 -0.24 6.31
CA GLY A 226 14.94 0.55 5.47
C GLY A 226 15.32 1.87 6.10
N SER A 227 16.46 2.41 5.68
CA SER A 227 16.91 3.77 6.00
C SER A 227 17.22 4.57 4.74
N GLY A 228 17.41 5.89 4.92
CA GLY A 228 17.63 6.83 3.83
C GLY A 228 16.37 7.05 3.00
N GLY A 229 16.51 7.69 1.86
CA GLY A 229 15.36 8.06 1.01
C GLY A 229 15.79 8.74 -0.27
N GLU A 230 15.09 9.80 -0.64
CA GLU A 230 15.36 10.57 -1.86
C GLU A 230 16.72 11.29 -1.85
N THR A 231 17.13 11.80 -0.71
CA THR A 231 18.30 12.67 -0.54
C THR A 231 19.47 12.02 0.14
N TYR A 232 19.23 10.99 0.93
CA TYR A 232 20.28 10.29 1.67
C TYR A 232 20.34 8.83 1.28
N ASN A 233 21.59 8.35 1.14
CA ASN A 233 21.82 6.93 1.00
C ASN A 233 21.36 6.18 2.24
N GLY A 234 21.00 4.92 2.06
CA GLY A 234 20.55 4.05 3.13
C GLY A 234 20.72 2.59 2.77
N HIS A 235 20.18 1.76 3.63
CA HIS A 235 20.28 0.31 3.51
C HIS A 235 18.92 -0.34 3.76
N LEU A 236 18.74 -1.55 3.22
CA LEU A 236 17.74 -2.46 3.72
C LEU A 236 18.39 -3.37 4.77
N PHE A 237 17.75 -3.46 5.92
CA PHE A 237 18.19 -4.26 7.05
C PHE A 237 17.26 -5.43 7.30
N VAL A 238 17.82 -6.53 7.78
CA VAL A 238 17.09 -7.63 8.42
C VAL A 238 17.64 -7.83 9.82
N ALA A 239 16.73 -7.87 10.78
CA ALA A 239 17.02 -8.22 12.17
C ALA A 239 15.97 -9.23 12.67
N THR A 240 16.13 -9.75 13.86
CA THR A 240 15.08 -10.49 14.53
C THR A 240 14.22 -9.56 15.39
N LEU A 241 12.96 -9.89 15.59
CA LEU A 241 12.10 -9.17 16.54
C LEU A 241 12.73 -9.14 17.94
N THR A 242 13.41 -10.22 18.32
CA THR A 242 14.15 -10.33 19.58
C THR A 242 15.30 -9.29 19.67
N ASP A 243 15.99 -9.01 18.56
CA ASP A 243 17.03 -7.96 18.56
C ASP A 243 16.43 -6.59 18.88
N LEU A 244 15.28 -6.25 18.29
CA LEU A 244 14.59 -4.98 18.59
C LEU A 244 14.12 -4.91 20.05
N ILE A 245 13.51 -5.98 20.58
CA ILE A 245 13.05 -6.05 21.98
C ILE A 245 14.23 -5.84 22.95
N ASN A 246 15.39 -6.38 22.61
CA ASN A 246 16.60 -6.23 23.41
C ASN A 246 17.38 -4.94 23.12
N LYS A 247 16.85 -4.01 22.31
CA LYS A 247 17.50 -2.74 21.90
C LYS A 247 18.87 -2.99 21.27
N ASN A 248 18.94 -3.88 20.32
CA ASN A 248 20.17 -4.38 19.72
C ASN A 248 20.15 -4.36 18.18
N LEU A 249 19.43 -3.41 17.58
CA LEU A 249 19.32 -3.25 16.11
C LEU A 249 20.68 -2.97 15.45
N LYS A 250 21.69 -2.54 16.20
CA LYS A 250 23.07 -2.43 15.69
C LYS A 250 23.60 -3.74 15.12
N ASN A 251 23.02 -4.89 15.48
CA ASN A 251 23.36 -6.21 14.95
C ASN A 251 22.58 -6.55 13.66
N ALA A 252 21.67 -5.70 13.22
CA ALA A 252 20.91 -5.93 11.99
C ALA A 252 21.85 -6.14 10.81
N LYS A 253 21.55 -7.13 9.98
CA LYS A 253 22.30 -7.44 8.79
C LYS A 253 21.86 -6.50 7.66
N ILE A 254 22.81 -5.84 7.00
CA ILE A 254 22.57 -5.15 5.73
C ILE A 254 22.40 -6.21 4.65
N VAL A 255 21.24 -6.24 3.99
CA VAL A 255 20.90 -7.19 2.94
C VAL A 255 20.81 -6.55 1.55
N ALA A 256 20.61 -5.23 1.49
CA ALA A 256 20.70 -4.49 0.23
C ALA A 256 21.22 -3.07 0.46
N THR A 257 21.94 -2.55 -0.55
CA THR A 257 22.50 -1.19 -0.57
C THR A 257 22.37 -0.62 -1.96
N ASP A 258 22.01 0.66 -2.02
CA ASP A 258 22.00 1.41 -3.28
C ASP A 258 23.28 2.25 -3.41
N ALA A 259 24.10 1.92 -4.41
CA ALA A 259 25.37 2.62 -4.67
C ALA A 259 25.17 4.03 -5.26
N SER A 260 23.94 4.38 -5.71
CA SER A 260 23.65 5.70 -6.29
C SER A 260 23.55 6.83 -5.27
N GLY A 261 23.60 6.51 -3.98
CA GLY A 261 23.48 7.49 -2.90
C GLY A 261 22.06 7.73 -2.41
N HIS A 262 21.11 6.85 -2.79
CA HIS A 262 19.72 6.87 -2.33
C HIS A 262 19.45 5.76 -1.31
N GLY A 263 18.29 5.82 -0.65
CA GLY A 263 17.87 4.83 0.32
C GLY A 263 16.64 4.03 -0.12
N TYR A 264 15.90 3.52 0.86
CA TYR A 264 14.75 2.63 0.67
C TYR A 264 13.50 3.26 1.26
N ILE A 265 12.53 3.60 0.38
CA ILE A 265 11.23 4.21 0.74
C ILE A 265 10.11 3.18 0.59
N ALA A 266 10.10 2.47 -0.53
CA ALA A 266 9.09 1.47 -0.83
C ALA A 266 9.14 0.31 0.17
N PRO A 267 7.98 -0.12 0.74
CA PRO A 267 7.97 -1.30 1.58
C PRO A 267 8.42 -2.54 0.81
N PRO A 268 9.24 -3.41 1.44
CA PRO A 268 9.61 -4.68 0.84
C PRO A 268 8.42 -5.64 0.80
N VAL A 269 8.52 -6.66 -0.03
CA VAL A 269 7.56 -7.74 -0.12
C VAL A 269 8.23 -9.08 0.12
N ALA A 270 7.45 -10.09 0.53
CA ALA A 270 7.98 -11.41 0.83
C ALA A 270 7.16 -12.52 0.17
N ALA A 271 7.87 -13.46 -0.43
CA ALA A 271 7.33 -14.68 -1.02
C ALA A 271 8.45 -15.72 -1.14
N ASP A 272 8.14 -16.95 -1.52
CA ASP A 272 9.14 -17.98 -1.87
C ASP A 272 9.50 -17.83 -3.36
N PHE A 273 10.50 -16.99 -3.66
CA PHE A 273 10.89 -16.68 -5.03
C PHE A 273 11.82 -17.72 -5.67
N ASN A 274 12.39 -18.64 -4.90
CA ASN A 274 13.28 -19.68 -5.40
C ASN A 274 12.70 -21.10 -5.25
N ASN A 275 11.50 -21.22 -4.68
CA ASN A 275 10.77 -22.47 -4.43
C ASN A 275 11.53 -23.46 -3.52
N ASP A 276 12.23 -22.94 -2.50
CA ASP A 276 12.94 -23.74 -1.50
C ASP A 276 12.13 -23.96 -0.20
N GLY A 277 10.96 -23.35 -0.14
CA GLY A 277 10.03 -23.40 0.99
C GLY A 277 10.40 -22.45 2.13
N HIS A 278 11.31 -21.50 1.90
CA HIS A 278 11.58 -20.38 2.79
C HIS A 278 11.00 -19.09 2.20
N THR A 279 10.67 -18.15 3.08
CA THR A 279 10.16 -16.84 2.65
C THR A 279 11.32 -15.93 2.31
N ASP A 280 11.46 -15.55 1.04
CA ASP A 280 12.45 -14.61 0.53
C ASP A 280 11.93 -13.16 0.60
N ILE A 281 12.81 -12.19 0.37
CA ILE A 281 12.52 -10.77 0.46
C ILE A 281 12.83 -10.11 -0.89
N ALA A 282 11.89 -9.33 -1.43
CA ALA A 282 12.15 -8.46 -2.56
C ALA A 282 12.01 -6.99 -2.16
N CYS A 283 12.94 -6.15 -2.60
CA CYS A 283 12.94 -4.71 -2.33
C CYS A 283 13.35 -3.91 -3.57
N ILE A 284 12.97 -2.63 -3.57
CA ILE A 284 13.37 -1.66 -4.57
C ILE A 284 13.88 -0.40 -3.87
N SER A 285 15.07 0.07 -4.26
CA SER A 285 15.59 1.34 -3.77
C SER A 285 14.93 2.53 -4.47
N HIS A 286 15.12 3.73 -3.95
CA HIS A 286 14.59 4.94 -4.58
C HIS A 286 15.15 5.15 -6.00
N SER A 287 16.39 4.77 -6.29
CA SER A 287 16.95 4.78 -7.67
C SER A 287 16.51 3.59 -8.54
N SER A 288 15.48 2.86 -8.11
CA SER A 288 14.92 1.70 -8.83
C SER A 288 15.88 0.53 -9.02
N LYS A 289 16.77 0.29 -8.06
CA LYS A 289 17.52 -0.97 -7.97
C LYS A 289 16.65 -1.99 -7.24
N ILE A 290 16.29 -3.07 -7.93
CA ILE A 290 15.55 -4.21 -7.39
C ILE A 290 16.57 -5.23 -6.89
N THR A 291 16.37 -5.75 -5.68
CA THR A 291 17.17 -6.82 -5.08
C THR A 291 16.23 -7.87 -4.48
N VAL A 292 16.45 -9.14 -4.83
CA VAL A 292 15.78 -10.28 -4.20
C VAL A 292 16.78 -11.04 -3.35
N ILE A 293 16.40 -11.32 -2.12
CA ILE A 293 17.24 -11.86 -1.06
C ILE A 293 16.65 -13.18 -0.59
N ASP A 294 17.47 -14.23 -0.58
CA ASP A 294 17.15 -15.54 -0.01
C ASP A 294 16.88 -15.42 1.50
N GLY A 295 15.69 -15.83 1.92
CA GLY A 295 15.27 -15.67 3.32
C GLY A 295 15.94 -16.62 4.32
N ASN A 296 16.59 -17.67 3.85
CA ASN A 296 17.32 -18.62 4.70
C ASN A 296 18.77 -18.17 4.95
N SER A 297 19.48 -17.79 3.90
CA SER A 297 20.90 -17.38 3.97
C SER A 297 21.10 -15.88 4.14
N LEU A 298 20.06 -15.08 3.86
CA LEU A 298 20.11 -13.62 3.75
C LEU A 298 21.19 -13.16 2.77
N SER A 299 21.38 -13.87 1.67
CA SER A 299 22.22 -13.50 0.55
C SER A 299 21.39 -13.12 -0.67
N THR A 300 21.96 -12.30 -1.53
CA THR A 300 21.28 -11.88 -2.77
C THR A 300 21.07 -13.08 -3.69
N LEU A 301 19.83 -13.30 -4.14
CA LEU A 301 19.50 -14.22 -5.22
C LEU A 301 19.79 -13.57 -6.57
N TRP A 302 19.27 -12.38 -6.79
CA TRP A 302 19.51 -11.59 -7.99
C TRP A 302 19.27 -10.10 -7.76
N GLU A 303 19.80 -9.27 -8.66
CA GLU A 303 19.63 -7.82 -8.68
C GLU A 303 19.32 -7.32 -10.08
N LYS A 304 18.57 -6.25 -10.19
CA LYS A 304 18.26 -5.55 -11.44
C LYS A 304 18.15 -4.06 -11.25
N GLN A 305 18.88 -3.30 -12.06
CA GLN A 305 18.76 -1.84 -12.11
C GLN A 305 17.84 -1.41 -13.25
N ILE A 306 16.89 -0.52 -12.97
CA ILE A 306 16.12 0.20 -13.99
C ILE A 306 16.75 1.59 -14.12
N PRO A 307 17.51 1.88 -15.16
CA PRO A 307 18.33 3.09 -15.21
C PRO A 307 17.50 4.36 -15.42
N ASN A 308 17.95 5.48 -14.84
CA ASN A 308 17.35 6.81 -14.98
C ASN A 308 15.88 6.87 -14.52
N THR A 309 15.57 6.17 -13.45
CA THR A 309 14.23 6.11 -12.88
C THR A 309 14.25 6.24 -11.35
N GLU A 310 13.13 6.64 -10.79
CA GLU A 310 12.88 6.72 -9.33
C GLU A 310 11.67 5.89 -8.95
N SER A 311 11.70 5.28 -7.75
CA SER A 311 10.64 4.47 -7.18
C SER A 311 10.38 4.81 -5.72
N SER A 312 9.10 4.94 -5.37
CA SER A 312 8.64 5.05 -3.98
C SER A 312 7.44 4.13 -3.71
N ASN A 313 7.05 3.31 -4.69
CA ASN A 313 5.96 2.35 -4.60
C ASN A 313 6.46 0.92 -4.44
N SER A 314 5.67 0.10 -3.74
CA SER A 314 5.95 -1.32 -3.57
C SER A 314 5.58 -2.13 -4.82
N PHE A 315 5.94 -3.41 -4.82
CA PHE A 315 5.51 -4.36 -5.84
C PHE A 315 4.05 -4.80 -5.66
N SER A 316 3.41 -5.27 -6.74
CA SER A 316 2.50 -6.39 -6.62
C SER A 316 3.27 -7.69 -6.80
N VAL A 317 2.85 -8.70 -6.05
CA VAL A 317 3.37 -10.06 -6.17
C VAL A 317 2.24 -10.93 -6.69
N GLY A 318 2.50 -11.73 -7.71
CA GLY A 318 1.47 -12.52 -8.35
C GLY A 318 2.03 -13.62 -9.22
N LYS A 319 1.14 -14.34 -9.88
CA LYS A 319 1.48 -15.35 -10.88
C LYS A 319 1.40 -14.70 -12.26
N TYR A 320 2.53 -14.23 -12.78
CA TYR A 320 2.61 -13.48 -14.04
C TYR A 320 3.12 -14.30 -15.22
N ASN A 321 3.52 -15.57 -14.97
CA ASN A 321 3.92 -16.54 -15.96
C ASN A 321 3.47 -17.96 -15.56
N ASP A 322 3.82 -18.98 -16.34
CA ASP A 322 3.38 -20.37 -16.12
C ASP A 322 4.32 -21.22 -15.22
N ASP A 323 5.29 -20.63 -14.50
CA ASP A 323 6.31 -21.40 -13.75
C ASP A 323 5.93 -21.71 -12.28
N ASN A 324 4.80 -21.22 -11.78
CA ASN A 324 4.30 -21.37 -10.41
C ASN A 324 5.20 -20.76 -9.31
N ILE A 325 6.15 -19.93 -9.66
CA ILE A 325 6.93 -19.11 -8.72
C ILE A 325 6.28 -17.71 -8.67
N PRO A 326 6.15 -17.09 -7.49
CA PRO A 326 5.67 -15.72 -7.41
C PRO A 326 6.56 -14.76 -8.18
N ASP A 327 5.97 -13.91 -9.00
CA ASP A 327 6.64 -12.90 -9.80
C ASP A 327 6.42 -11.50 -9.23
N LEU A 328 7.20 -10.54 -9.69
CA LEU A 328 7.18 -9.15 -9.25
C LEU A 328 6.71 -8.22 -10.37
N PHE A 329 5.77 -7.33 -10.06
CA PHE A 329 5.45 -6.20 -10.93
C PHE A 329 5.57 -4.89 -10.16
N THR A 330 6.14 -3.87 -10.81
CA THR A 330 6.15 -2.48 -10.33
C THR A 330 6.10 -1.52 -11.50
N PHE A 331 5.87 -0.24 -11.23
CA PHE A 331 6.16 0.81 -12.19
C PHE A 331 6.96 1.93 -11.53
N VAL A 332 7.86 2.55 -12.30
CA VAL A 332 8.82 3.52 -11.81
C VAL A 332 8.76 4.78 -12.67
N SER A 333 9.01 5.93 -12.08
CA SER A 333 9.03 7.21 -12.80
C SER A 333 10.34 7.39 -13.57
N LYS A 334 10.28 7.83 -14.82
CA LYS A 334 11.44 8.22 -15.63
C LYS A 334 11.90 9.62 -15.25
N GLY A 335 13.20 9.81 -15.06
CA GLY A 335 13.81 11.07 -14.66
C GLY A 335 13.83 11.23 -13.14
N VAL A 336 14.20 12.44 -12.70
CA VAL A 336 14.29 12.81 -11.28
C VAL A 336 13.15 13.79 -10.98
N TRP A 337 12.43 13.53 -9.89
CA TRP A 337 11.34 14.43 -9.46
C TRP A 337 11.83 15.87 -9.27
N PRO A 338 11.10 16.91 -9.72
CA PRO A 338 9.77 16.90 -10.37
C PRO A 338 9.81 16.83 -11.92
N GLN A 339 10.97 16.62 -12.53
CA GLN A 339 11.14 16.51 -13.99
C GLN A 339 10.84 15.11 -14.52
N SER A 340 9.88 14.40 -13.90
CA SER A 340 9.44 13.08 -14.39
C SER A 340 8.84 13.21 -15.79
N THR A 341 9.38 12.45 -16.75
CA THR A 341 9.03 12.49 -18.18
C THR A 341 8.29 11.25 -18.66
N GLY A 342 7.76 10.47 -17.75
CA GLY A 342 7.05 9.23 -18.04
C GLY A 342 7.17 8.23 -16.93
N SER A 343 6.69 7.02 -17.18
CA SER A 343 6.88 5.87 -16.29
C SER A 343 7.25 4.60 -17.08
N VAL A 344 7.81 3.61 -16.39
CA VAL A 344 8.10 2.27 -16.91
C VAL A 344 7.35 1.27 -16.07
N GLN A 345 6.47 0.50 -16.69
CA GLN A 345 5.87 -0.69 -16.12
C GLN A 345 6.79 -1.87 -16.38
N ILE A 346 7.03 -2.70 -15.37
CA ILE A 346 7.93 -3.85 -15.49
C ILE A 346 7.42 -5.02 -14.65
N ALA A 347 7.30 -6.20 -15.29
CA ALA A 347 7.14 -7.48 -14.62
C ALA A 347 8.40 -8.31 -14.77
N LEU A 348 8.84 -8.91 -13.67
CA LEU A 348 10.05 -9.71 -13.58
C LEU A 348 9.73 -11.08 -12.99
N ASN A 349 10.33 -12.11 -13.56
CA ASN A 349 10.30 -13.44 -12.98
C ASN A 349 10.96 -13.42 -11.59
N GLY A 350 10.24 -13.87 -10.59
CA GLY A 350 10.72 -13.84 -9.20
C GLY A 350 11.98 -14.67 -8.99
N LYS A 351 12.12 -15.76 -9.74
CA LYS A 351 13.25 -16.70 -9.62
C LYS A 351 14.61 -16.10 -9.99
N ASP A 352 14.66 -15.33 -11.08
CA ASP A 352 15.94 -14.92 -11.68
C ASP A 352 15.99 -13.46 -12.18
N GLY A 353 14.89 -12.70 -12.02
CA GLY A 353 14.80 -11.32 -12.48
C GLY A 353 14.73 -11.17 -14.00
N SER A 354 14.47 -12.24 -14.75
CA SER A 354 14.25 -12.15 -16.19
C SER A 354 12.98 -11.36 -16.50
N LEU A 355 12.99 -10.67 -17.65
CA LEU A 355 11.89 -9.79 -18.04
C LEU A 355 10.69 -10.63 -18.52
N ILE A 356 9.53 -10.43 -17.90
CA ILE A 356 8.23 -10.96 -18.36
C ILE A 356 7.54 -9.92 -19.23
N TYR A 357 7.46 -8.68 -18.76
CA TYR A 357 6.75 -7.60 -19.44
C TYR A 357 7.42 -6.25 -19.19
N THR A 358 7.33 -5.34 -20.16
CA THR A 358 7.67 -3.93 -19.98
C THR A 358 6.88 -3.06 -20.94
N ASP A 359 6.48 -1.87 -20.45
CA ASP A 359 5.78 -0.84 -21.23
C ASP A 359 6.09 0.55 -20.64
N SER A 360 5.51 1.60 -21.23
CA SER A 360 5.66 2.99 -20.81
C SER A 360 4.32 3.70 -20.89
N LEU A 361 3.50 3.53 -19.85
CA LEU A 361 2.12 4.02 -19.77
C LEU A 361 2.01 5.13 -18.71
N GLY A 362 1.47 6.29 -19.09
CA GLY A 362 1.31 7.43 -18.20
C GLY A 362 2.59 8.18 -17.89
N CYS A 363 2.49 9.17 -17.02
CA CYS A 363 3.58 10.06 -16.67
C CYS A 363 4.09 9.80 -15.24
N ALA A 364 3.68 10.59 -14.26
CA ALA A 364 4.13 10.43 -12.87
C ALA A 364 3.10 9.67 -12.02
N GLY A 365 3.58 8.88 -11.07
CA GLY A 365 2.77 8.18 -10.08
C GLY A 365 3.61 7.22 -9.25
N PHE A 366 3.21 7.05 -7.99
CA PHE A 366 3.88 6.18 -7.02
C PHE A 366 2.87 5.28 -6.26
N SER A 367 1.63 5.12 -6.79
CA SER A 367 0.69 4.16 -6.22
C SER A 367 1.18 2.74 -6.48
N SER A 368 1.02 1.86 -5.50
CA SER A 368 1.42 0.45 -5.68
C SER A 368 0.42 -0.29 -6.56
N PRO A 369 0.85 -1.26 -7.36
CA PRO A 369 -0.04 -2.10 -8.16
C PRO A 369 -0.77 -3.14 -7.31
N VAL A 370 -1.91 -3.64 -7.80
CA VAL A 370 -2.62 -4.82 -7.29
C VAL A 370 -2.82 -5.83 -8.41
N SER A 371 -3.06 -7.10 -8.08
CA SER A 371 -3.21 -8.14 -9.10
C SER A 371 -4.29 -9.17 -8.78
N TYR A 372 -4.92 -9.69 -9.84
CA TYR A 372 -5.85 -10.79 -9.80
C TYR A 372 -6.03 -11.37 -11.22
N ASP A 373 -6.32 -12.65 -11.34
CA ASP A 373 -6.67 -13.29 -12.63
C ASP A 373 -8.08 -12.87 -13.08
N LEU A 374 -8.15 -11.77 -13.85
CA LEU A 374 -9.40 -11.14 -14.27
C LEU A 374 -10.12 -11.91 -15.37
N ASN A 375 -9.41 -12.70 -16.14
CA ASN A 375 -9.94 -13.43 -17.30
C ASN A 375 -10.04 -14.94 -17.05
N ASN A 376 -9.55 -15.44 -15.93
CA ASN A 376 -9.51 -16.83 -15.51
C ASN A 376 -8.68 -17.74 -16.43
N ASP A 377 -7.53 -17.23 -16.91
CA ASP A 377 -6.58 -18.00 -17.73
C ASP A 377 -5.39 -18.57 -16.91
N GLY A 378 -5.36 -18.31 -15.61
CA GLY A 378 -4.35 -18.78 -14.67
C GLY A 378 -3.15 -17.84 -14.54
N ILE A 379 -3.11 -16.71 -15.25
CA ILE A 379 -2.12 -15.64 -15.15
C ILE A 379 -2.82 -14.38 -14.63
N GLU A 380 -2.29 -13.78 -13.58
CA GLU A 380 -2.90 -12.59 -12.98
C GLU A 380 -2.66 -11.35 -13.86
N GLU A 381 -3.71 -10.56 -14.08
CA GLU A 381 -3.60 -9.21 -14.60
C GLU A 381 -3.22 -8.25 -13.47
N VAL A 382 -2.52 -7.17 -13.85
CA VAL A 382 -2.13 -6.11 -12.92
C VAL A 382 -3.00 -4.89 -13.11
N ILE A 383 -3.55 -4.36 -12.02
CA ILE A 383 -4.33 -3.11 -12.00
C ILE A 383 -3.47 -2.00 -11.41
N ILE A 384 -3.33 -0.90 -12.15
CA ILE A 384 -2.58 0.30 -11.74
C ILE A 384 -3.36 1.57 -12.02
N SER A 385 -3.07 2.59 -11.21
CA SER A 385 -3.54 3.96 -11.46
C SER A 385 -2.43 4.77 -12.12
N ILE A 386 -2.69 5.32 -13.29
CA ILE A 386 -1.75 6.16 -14.04
C ILE A 386 -2.28 7.57 -14.22
N ASN A 387 -1.38 8.54 -14.31
CA ASN A 387 -1.71 9.91 -14.65
C ASN A 387 -1.15 10.25 -16.04
N GLU A 388 -2.00 10.79 -16.89
CA GLU A 388 -1.62 11.24 -18.24
C GLU A 388 -1.68 12.77 -18.32
N TYR A 389 -0.63 13.36 -18.86
CA TYR A 389 -0.49 14.77 -19.22
C TYR A 389 0.60 14.86 -20.30
N ASP A 390 1.07 16.06 -20.67
CA ASP A 390 2.26 16.18 -21.53
C ASP A 390 3.54 15.84 -20.74
N CYS A 391 3.91 14.55 -20.71
CA CYS A 391 5.04 14.06 -19.93
C CYS A 391 6.37 14.76 -20.28
N ASN A 392 6.54 15.27 -21.53
CA ASN A 392 7.77 15.95 -21.94
C ASN A 392 7.96 17.30 -21.25
N ARG A 393 6.88 17.89 -20.73
CA ARG A 393 6.94 19.14 -19.93
C ARG A 393 7.20 18.89 -18.44
N GLY A 394 7.26 17.62 -18.02
CA GLY A 394 7.37 17.25 -16.63
C GLY A 394 6.11 17.57 -15.81
N TYR A 395 6.19 17.39 -14.50
CA TYR A 395 5.09 17.64 -13.56
C TYR A 395 5.06 19.14 -13.21
N THR A 396 4.42 19.94 -14.05
CA THR A 396 4.32 21.41 -13.93
C THR A 396 2.86 21.85 -13.83
N SER A 397 2.62 23.07 -13.33
CA SER A 397 1.25 23.63 -13.25
C SER A 397 0.55 23.65 -14.61
N GLU A 398 1.28 23.93 -15.69
CA GLU A 398 0.72 23.96 -17.07
C GLU A 398 0.32 22.56 -17.52
N SER A 399 1.16 21.54 -17.26
CA SER A 399 0.86 20.13 -17.59
C SER A 399 -0.35 19.62 -16.81
N LEU A 400 -0.52 20.04 -15.56
CA LEU A 400 -1.61 19.60 -14.69
C LEU A 400 -2.98 20.18 -15.05
N LEU A 401 -3.06 21.25 -15.86
CA LEU A 401 -4.34 21.76 -16.38
C LEU A 401 -5.05 20.74 -17.27
N GLN A 402 -4.33 19.81 -17.86
CA GLN A 402 -4.86 18.77 -18.76
C GLN A 402 -4.68 17.35 -18.20
N ILE A 403 -4.42 17.21 -16.89
CA ILE A 403 -4.21 15.91 -16.29
C ILE A 403 -5.45 15.05 -16.37
N THR A 404 -5.23 13.78 -16.65
CA THR A 404 -6.26 12.74 -16.61
C THR A 404 -5.73 11.57 -15.80
N ASN A 405 -6.50 11.12 -14.82
CA ASN A 405 -6.21 9.89 -14.12
C ASN A 405 -6.95 8.73 -14.76
N LYS A 406 -6.27 7.61 -14.95
CA LYS A 406 -6.85 6.36 -15.46
C LYS A 406 -6.54 5.22 -14.52
N LEU A 407 -7.52 4.37 -14.31
CA LEU A 407 -7.35 3.04 -13.73
C LEU A 407 -7.34 2.04 -14.89
N ILE A 408 -6.29 1.27 -15.01
CA ILE A 408 -6.09 0.32 -16.09
C ILE A 408 -5.74 -1.08 -15.57
N ALA A 409 -6.14 -2.10 -16.32
CA ALA A 409 -5.67 -3.47 -16.13
C ALA A 409 -4.74 -3.84 -17.30
N ILE A 410 -3.64 -4.51 -16.99
CA ILE A 410 -2.63 -4.97 -17.94
C ILE A 410 -2.62 -6.49 -17.95
N ASN A 411 -2.94 -7.09 -19.07
CA ASN A 411 -2.74 -8.52 -19.29
C ASN A 411 -1.29 -8.76 -19.69
N LEU A 412 -0.52 -9.36 -18.80
CA LEU A 412 0.92 -9.55 -18.98
C LEU A 412 1.28 -10.59 -20.04
N LYS A 413 0.35 -11.51 -20.34
CA LYS A 413 0.52 -12.55 -21.36
C LYS A 413 0.27 -12.04 -22.79
N THR A 414 -0.77 -11.23 -22.96
CA THR A 414 -1.17 -10.72 -24.29
C THR A 414 -0.69 -9.30 -24.54
N HIS A 415 -0.16 -8.62 -23.55
CA HIS A 415 0.23 -7.21 -23.54
C HIS A 415 -0.95 -6.25 -23.82
N GLN A 416 -2.18 -6.71 -23.60
CA GLN A 416 -3.36 -5.86 -23.75
C GLN A 416 -3.57 -4.99 -22.52
N VAL A 417 -3.88 -3.72 -22.75
CA VAL A 417 -4.24 -2.75 -21.73
C VAL A 417 -5.72 -2.44 -21.83
N GLN A 418 -6.45 -2.70 -20.75
CA GLN A 418 -7.86 -2.40 -20.64
C GLN A 418 -8.06 -1.21 -19.71
N GLN A 419 -8.76 -0.17 -20.16
CA GLN A 419 -9.18 0.93 -19.31
C GLN A 419 -10.40 0.51 -18.49
N ILE A 420 -10.29 0.62 -17.15
CA ILE A 420 -11.38 0.35 -16.20
C ILE A 420 -12.17 1.64 -15.94
N ASP A 421 -11.44 2.75 -15.64
CA ASP A 421 -12.04 4.07 -15.38
C ASP A 421 -11.12 5.19 -15.86
N GLN A 422 -11.71 6.38 -16.05
CA GLN A 422 -10.99 7.59 -16.42
C GLN A 422 -11.68 8.82 -15.82
N THR A 423 -10.88 9.75 -15.29
CA THR A 423 -11.38 11.02 -14.76
C THR A 423 -10.46 12.17 -15.16
N ASN A 424 -11.00 13.12 -15.91
CA ASN A 424 -10.26 14.33 -16.32
C ASN A 424 -10.15 15.33 -15.16
N GLY A 425 -9.01 16.00 -15.05
CA GLY A 425 -8.74 17.01 -14.01
C GLY A 425 -8.39 16.41 -12.64
N PHE A 426 -8.38 15.08 -12.50
CA PHE A 426 -8.00 14.36 -11.29
C PHE A 426 -6.67 13.66 -11.47
N LYS A 427 -6.03 13.36 -10.34
CA LYS A 427 -4.78 12.59 -10.25
C LYS A 427 -4.83 11.65 -9.04
N ASN A 428 -4.04 10.58 -9.11
CA ASN A 428 -3.69 9.74 -7.97
C ASN A 428 -2.18 9.54 -8.00
N ILE A 429 -1.49 9.87 -6.90
CA ILE A 429 -0.03 9.78 -6.85
C ILE A 429 0.42 8.60 -6.00
N TYR A 430 -0.14 8.39 -4.80
CA TYR A 430 0.34 7.37 -3.86
C TYR A 430 -0.70 6.31 -3.47
N SER A 431 -1.99 6.65 -3.44
CA SER A 431 -3.00 5.72 -2.96
C SER A 431 -3.12 4.50 -3.86
N THR A 432 -2.94 3.32 -3.29
CA THR A 432 -3.11 2.04 -3.97
C THR A 432 -4.59 1.71 -4.12
N PRO A 433 -5.07 1.30 -5.30
CA PRO A 433 -6.41 0.75 -5.45
C PRO A 433 -6.61 -0.47 -4.54
N LEU A 434 -7.83 -0.71 -4.11
CA LEU A 434 -8.21 -1.94 -3.40
C LEU A 434 -9.12 -2.76 -4.30
N ILE A 435 -8.82 -4.04 -4.45
CA ILE A 435 -9.69 -5.04 -5.08
C ILE A 435 -10.11 -6.06 -4.03
N CYS A 436 -11.40 -6.32 -3.93
CA CYS A 436 -11.98 -7.22 -2.92
C CYS A 436 -13.36 -7.70 -3.37
N ASP A 437 -14.01 -8.55 -2.60
CA ASP A 437 -15.44 -8.85 -2.65
C ASP A 437 -16.09 -8.05 -1.52
N LEU A 438 -16.50 -6.81 -1.80
CA LEU A 438 -16.91 -5.86 -0.76
C LEU A 438 -18.26 -6.22 -0.15
N ASP A 439 -19.20 -6.72 -0.95
CA ASP A 439 -20.57 -7.07 -0.54
C ASP A 439 -20.81 -8.59 -0.52
N HIS A 440 -19.75 -9.38 -0.61
CA HIS A 440 -19.75 -10.84 -0.53
C HIS A 440 -20.66 -11.52 -1.56
N ASP A 441 -20.82 -10.88 -2.74
CA ASP A 441 -21.64 -11.41 -3.83
C ASP A 441 -20.89 -12.32 -4.81
N GLY A 442 -19.57 -12.51 -4.56
CA GLY A 442 -18.67 -13.34 -5.33
C GLY A 442 -18.14 -12.68 -6.60
N TYR A 443 -18.28 -11.36 -6.75
CA TYR A 443 -17.70 -10.59 -7.83
C TYR A 443 -16.69 -9.57 -7.32
N LEU A 444 -15.72 -9.22 -8.17
CA LEU A 444 -14.65 -8.33 -7.81
C LEU A 444 -15.12 -6.87 -7.77
N ASP A 445 -14.98 -6.22 -6.62
CA ASP A 445 -15.11 -4.78 -6.45
C ASP A 445 -13.76 -4.09 -6.53
N ILE A 446 -13.75 -2.85 -6.98
CA ILE A 446 -12.58 -1.98 -7.02
C ILE A 446 -12.91 -0.68 -6.30
N ILE A 447 -12.15 -0.37 -5.27
CA ILE A 447 -12.24 0.88 -4.52
C ILE A 447 -10.98 1.67 -4.80
N TYR A 448 -11.11 2.93 -5.24
CA TYR A 448 -9.96 3.77 -5.40
C TYR A 448 -10.32 5.25 -5.24
N ASN A 449 -9.33 6.05 -4.86
CA ASN A 449 -9.49 7.48 -4.71
C ASN A 449 -8.67 8.24 -5.74
N GLN A 450 -9.13 9.44 -6.01
CA GLN A 450 -8.49 10.43 -6.86
C GLN A 450 -8.67 11.79 -6.20
N TYR A 451 -7.75 12.70 -6.42
CA TYR A 451 -7.88 14.08 -5.94
C TYR A 451 -7.57 15.08 -7.05
N TYR A 452 -8.05 16.29 -6.90
CA TYR A 452 -7.68 17.38 -7.78
C TYR A 452 -6.93 18.48 -7.02
N SER A 453 -5.98 19.10 -7.73
CA SER A 453 -5.22 20.25 -7.27
C SER A 453 -4.69 20.98 -8.51
N HIS A 454 -4.77 22.30 -8.51
CA HIS A 454 -4.17 23.10 -9.58
C HIS A 454 -2.67 23.34 -9.37
N ASN A 455 -2.16 22.99 -8.20
CA ASN A 455 -0.76 23.13 -7.87
C ASN A 455 0.04 21.90 -8.31
N TYR A 456 1.29 22.13 -8.72
CA TYR A 456 2.26 21.06 -8.95
C TYR A 456 2.73 20.38 -7.66
N ASP A 457 2.38 20.93 -6.50
CA ASP A 457 2.59 20.35 -5.20
C ASP A 457 1.79 19.04 -5.06
N LEU A 458 2.45 17.99 -4.57
CA LEU A 458 1.84 16.67 -4.34
C LEU A 458 0.93 16.63 -3.11
N LEU A 459 1.03 17.61 -2.25
CA LEU A 459 0.54 17.61 -0.88
C LEU A 459 -0.57 18.65 -0.64
N SER A 460 -0.98 19.36 -1.70
CA SER A 460 -2.10 20.31 -1.66
C SER A 460 -3.33 19.70 -2.31
N PHE A 461 -4.47 19.75 -1.63
CA PHE A 461 -5.71 19.16 -2.10
C PHE A 461 -6.84 20.19 -2.14
N LEU A 462 -7.58 20.22 -3.22
CA LEU A 462 -8.77 21.05 -3.41
C LEU A 462 -10.06 20.23 -3.40
N GLY A 463 -9.94 18.94 -3.35
CA GLY A 463 -11.02 17.98 -3.25
C GLY A 463 -10.58 16.59 -3.69
N MET A 464 -11.32 15.59 -3.25
CA MET A 464 -11.10 14.20 -3.68
C MET A 464 -12.41 13.53 -4.06
N ARG A 465 -12.25 12.42 -4.73
CA ARG A 465 -13.31 11.52 -5.18
C ARG A 465 -12.93 10.09 -4.85
N ILE A 466 -13.84 9.38 -4.23
CA ILE A 466 -13.71 7.95 -3.96
C ILE A 466 -14.78 7.23 -4.77
N LYS A 467 -14.42 6.13 -5.41
CA LYS A 467 -15.32 5.33 -6.25
C LYS A 467 -15.35 3.89 -5.78
N ARG A 468 -16.53 3.27 -5.82
CA ARG A 468 -16.72 1.82 -5.86
C ARG A 468 -17.17 1.42 -7.25
N ILE A 469 -16.38 0.58 -7.89
CA ILE A 469 -16.68 -0.01 -9.19
C ILE A 469 -16.86 -1.52 -9.00
N GLN A 470 -18.01 -2.06 -9.35
CA GLN A 470 -18.21 -3.50 -9.39
C GLN A 470 -17.83 -4.01 -10.77
N SER A 471 -16.95 -4.99 -10.82
CA SER A 471 -16.56 -5.61 -12.09
C SER A 471 -17.51 -6.76 -12.47
N SER A 472 -17.36 -7.24 -13.71
CA SER A 472 -18.03 -8.47 -14.15
C SER A 472 -17.24 -9.74 -13.82
N VAL A 473 -16.12 -9.62 -13.17
CA VAL A 473 -15.20 -10.72 -12.87
C VAL A 473 -15.71 -11.47 -11.65
N LYS A 474 -16.00 -12.76 -11.85
CA LYS A 474 -16.36 -13.64 -10.74
C LYS A 474 -15.10 -14.12 -10.04
N ILE A 475 -15.05 -13.95 -8.74
CA ILE A 475 -13.95 -14.41 -7.90
C ILE A 475 -14.00 -15.95 -7.83
N LYS A 476 -12.94 -16.60 -8.28
CA LYS A 476 -12.80 -18.07 -8.29
C LYS A 476 -11.74 -18.57 -7.31
N GLU A 477 -10.81 -17.74 -6.94
CA GLU A 477 -9.73 -18.03 -6.00
C GLU A 477 -9.49 -16.85 -5.08
N ASN A 478 -8.74 -17.06 -4.02
CA ASN A 478 -8.43 -15.99 -3.08
C ASN A 478 -7.65 -14.86 -3.75
N ILE A 479 -8.06 -13.62 -3.52
CA ILE A 479 -7.31 -12.44 -3.90
C ILE A 479 -6.09 -12.36 -2.98
N ARG A 480 -4.88 -12.55 -3.51
CA ARG A 480 -3.64 -12.56 -2.71
C ARG A 480 -2.98 -11.20 -2.62
N TRP A 481 -3.14 -10.38 -3.66
CA TRP A 481 -2.54 -9.05 -3.72
C TRP A 481 -3.56 -7.96 -4.08
N GLY A 482 -4.58 -7.81 -3.21
CA GLY A 482 -5.73 -6.95 -3.46
C GLY A 482 -5.57 -5.49 -3.02
N GLY A 483 -4.51 -5.12 -2.29
CA GLY A 483 -4.31 -3.76 -1.78
C GLY A 483 -2.86 -3.42 -1.47
N TYR A 484 -2.63 -2.28 -0.86
CA TYR A 484 -1.31 -1.85 -0.44
C TYR A 484 -0.68 -2.85 0.56
N MET A 485 0.50 -3.37 0.25
CA MET A 485 1.16 -4.47 0.97
C MET A 485 0.36 -5.79 0.96
N GLY A 486 -0.35 -6.07 -0.13
CA GLY A 486 -1.14 -7.30 -0.31
C GLY A 486 -2.48 -7.30 0.41
N THR A 487 -3.25 -8.36 0.25
CA THR A 487 -4.60 -8.47 0.85
C THR A 487 -4.56 -8.53 2.38
N LEU A 488 -3.51 -9.12 2.95
CA LEU A 488 -3.32 -9.18 4.41
C LEU A 488 -2.62 -7.94 4.98
N ASN A 489 -2.28 -6.94 4.15
CA ASN A 489 -1.65 -5.68 4.54
C ASN A 489 -0.30 -5.83 5.26
N ASN A 490 0.39 -6.91 5.04
CA ASN A 490 1.64 -7.27 5.73
C ASN A 490 2.82 -7.53 4.78
N GLY A 491 2.66 -7.31 3.48
CA GLY A 491 3.70 -7.47 2.48
C GLY A 491 4.03 -8.92 2.11
N ILE A 492 3.24 -9.91 2.57
CA ILE A 492 3.52 -11.33 2.35
C ILE A 492 2.55 -11.92 1.33
N TYR A 493 3.09 -12.55 0.29
CA TYR A 493 2.33 -13.33 -0.67
C TYR A 493 2.25 -14.80 -0.24
N LYS A 494 1.02 -15.32 -0.09
CA LYS A 494 0.74 -16.71 0.32
C LYS A 494 -0.34 -17.36 -0.53
#